data_c7e1ad525e857625bded2ebfcf74d666
#
_entry.id   c7e1ad525e857625bded2ebfcf74d666
#
_cell.length_a   1.000
_cell.length_b   1.000
_cell.length_c   1.000
_cell.angle_alpha   90.00
_cell.angle_beta   90.00
_cell.angle_gamma   90.00
#
_symmetry.space_group_name_H-M   'P 1'
#
loop_
_entity.id
_entity.type
_entity.pdbx_description
1 polymer ?
#
loop_
_entity_poly.entity_id
_entity_poly.type
_entity_poly.pdbx_seq_one_letter_code
_entity_poly.pdbx_strand_id
1 'polypeptide(L)'
;MKAILFDFGGTLDTDGIHWSEKFWDVYEIFNVPVTKQQYEEAYVFSENNMINKVKIGDSFSATIKYQIVMQIKYLVNKKYLHHSLKDNLTENIHKRCISDVLENIEIVNKILSKLKTEYLLGVVSNFYGNLDFVLKDLRLKDLFDIFIDSTLVGVKKPDPKIFQIALDRIGVTPPDTI
;
A
#
# COMPACT_ATOMS: atom_id res chain seq x y z
N MET A 1 -7.48 -19.43 -18.92
CA MET A 1 -6.88 -18.54 -17.89
C MET A 1 -5.91 -19.38 -17.04
N LYS A 2 -4.70 -18.89 -16.84
CA LYS A 2 -3.64 -19.62 -16.10
C LYS A 2 -3.07 -18.78 -14.96
N ALA A 3 -3.16 -17.44 -15.04
CA ALA A 3 -2.61 -16.54 -14.04
C ALA A 3 -3.57 -15.40 -13.69
N ILE A 4 -3.44 -14.89 -12.46
CA ILE A 4 -4.14 -13.71 -11.97
C ILE A 4 -3.09 -12.72 -11.45
N LEU A 5 -3.13 -11.48 -11.94
CA LEU A 5 -2.27 -10.40 -11.49
C LEU A 5 -3.08 -9.41 -10.63
N PHE A 6 -2.63 -9.21 -9.42
CA PHE A 6 -3.26 -8.31 -8.45
C PHE A 6 -2.49 -7.00 -8.34
N ASP A 7 -3.18 -5.90 -8.14
CA ASP A 7 -2.58 -4.75 -7.46
C ASP A 7 -2.47 -5.02 -5.96
N PHE A 8 -1.59 -4.28 -5.26
CA PHE A 8 -1.45 -4.41 -3.81
C PHE A 8 -2.12 -3.26 -3.08
N GLY A 9 -1.53 -2.04 -3.16
CA GLY A 9 -1.98 -0.89 -2.39
C GLY A 9 -3.34 -0.37 -2.82
N GLY A 10 -4.30 -0.35 -1.91
CA GLY A 10 -5.68 0.00 -2.23
C GLY A 10 -6.51 -1.17 -2.77
N THR A 11 -5.93 -2.35 -2.90
CA THR A 11 -6.61 -3.55 -3.43
C THR A 11 -6.55 -4.69 -2.41
N LEU A 12 -5.39 -5.32 -2.27
CA LEU A 12 -5.23 -6.46 -1.35
C LEU A 12 -5.16 -6.04 0.12
N ASP A 13 -4.64 -4.87 0.41
CA ASP A 13 -4.41 -4.41 1.78
C ASP A 13 -5.61 -3.66 2.39
N THR A 14 -6.50 -3.08 1.58
CA THR A 14 -7.59 -2.22 2.06
C THR A 14 -8.98 -2.55 1.49
N ASP A 15 -9.18 -3.75 0.96
CA ASP A 15 -10.48 -4.20 0.41
C ASP A 15 -11.02 -3.27 -0.71
N GLY A 16 -10.13 -2.82 -1.60
CA GLY A 16 -10.49 -1.97 -2.73
C GLY A 16 -10.62 -0.47 -2.39
N ILE A 17 -10.40 -0.07 -1.14
CA ILE A 17 -10.42 1.34 -0.73
C ILE A 17 -9.05 1.97 -0.99
N HIS A 18 -9.00 3.03 -1.81
CA HIS A 18 -7.76 3.74 -2.05
C HIS A 18 -7.19 4.35 -0.76
N TRP A 19 -5.87 4.33 -0.58
CA TRP A 19 -5.23 4.79 0.65
C TRP A 19 -5.54 6.25 1.03
N SER A 20 -5.82 7.12 0.04
CA SER A 20 -6.26 8.49 0.33
C SER A 20 -7.60 8.53 1.09
N GLU A 21 -8.53 7.66 0.73
CA GLU A 21 -9.82 7.57 1.43
C GLU A 21 -9.66 6.82 2.76
N LYS A 22 -8.90 5.72 2.77
CA LYS A 22 -8.64 4.97 4.00
C LYS A 22 -8.03 5.82 5.12
N PHE A 23 -7.03 6.66 4.80
CA PHE A 23 -6.48 7.59 5.79
C PHE A 23 -7.50 8.65 6.21
N TRP A 24 -8.28 9.17 5.26
CA TRP A 24 -9.30 10.16 5.58
C TRP A 24 -10.34 9.61 6.55
N ASP A 25 -10.87 8.41 6.31
CA ASP A 25 -11.80 7.74 7.22
C ASP A 25 -11.23 7.64 8.64
N VAL A 26 -9.93 7.31 8.76
CA VAL A 26 -9.28 7.22 10.06
C VAL A 26 -9.09 8.61 10.71
N TYR A 27 -8.83 9.66 9.91
CA TYR A 27 -8.81 11.04 10.40
C TYR A 27 -10.17 11.46 10.95
N GLU A 28 -11.27 11.08 10.29
CA GLU A 28 -12.63 11.35 10.77
C GLU A 28 -12.94 10.59 12.07
N ILE A 29 -12.57 9.31 12.16
CA ILE A 29 -12.74 8.50 13.39
C ILE A 29 -12.08 9.17 14.59
N PHE A 30 -10.89 9.75 14.43
CA PHE A 30 -10.18 10.44 15.51
C PHE A 30 -10.53 11.93 15.62
N ASN A 31 -11.52 12.42 14.87
CA ASN A 31 -11.92 13.82 14.83
C ASN A 31 -10.71 14.78 14.68
N VAL A 32 -9.81 14.45 13.75
CA VAL A 32 -8.63 15.29 13.48
C VAL A 32 -9.12 16.67 13.01
N PRO A 33 -8.74 17.77 13.68
CA PRO A 33 -9.33 19.09 13.42
C PRO A 33 -8.72 19.76 12.16
N VAL A 34 -8.91 19.15 11.00
CA VAL A 34 -8.48 19.64 9.69
C VAL A 34 -9.61 19.45 8.68
N THR A 35 -9.64 20.29 7.64
CA THR A 35 -10.57 20.08 6.51
C THR A 35 -10.06 18.98 5.59
N LYS A 36 -10.97 18.39 4.78
CA LYS A 36 -10.57 17.39 3.77
C LYS A 36 -9.53 17.94 2.80
N GLN A 37 -9.67 19.19 2.37
CA GLN A 37 -8.69 19.85 1.50
C GLN A 37 -7.28 19.93 2.14
N GLN A 38 -7.19 20.30 3.42
CA GLN A 38 -5.91 20.37 4.15
C GLN A 38 -5.28 18.97 4.28
N TYR A 39 -6.11 17.96 4.52
CA TYR A 39 -5.68 16.57 4.53
C TYR A 39 -5.16 16.13 3.14
N GLU A 40 -5.89 16.41 2.07
CA GLU A 40 -5.48 16.06 0.69
C GLU A 40 -4.12 16.67 0.32
N GLU A 41 -3.87 17.94 0.69
CA GLU A 41 -2.55 18.56 0.55
C GLU A 41 -1.45 17.77 1.28
N ALA A 42 -1.74 17.33 2.51
CA ALA A 42 -0.80 16.57 3.33
C ALA A 42 -0.57 15.16 2.77
N TYR A 43 -1.63 14.51 2.26
CA TYR A 43 -1.55 13.21 1.61
C TYR A 43 -0.67 13.27 0.36
N VAL A 44 -0.95 14.19 -0.55
CA VAL A 44 -0.14 14.38 -1.78
C VAL A 44 1.32 14.70 -1.45
N PHE A 45 1.56 15.54 -0.43
CA PHE A 45 2.91 15.81 0.04
C PHE A 45 3.60 14.53 0.52
N SER A 46 2.92 13.70 1.31
CA SER A 46 3.51 12.46 1.80
C SER A 46 3.83 11.49 0.66
N GLU A 47 2.90 11.25 -0.28
CA GLU A 47 3.11 10.40 -1.44
C GLU A 47 4.35 10.79 -2.26
N ASN A 48 4.51 12.07 -2.55
CA ASN A 48 5.63 12.58 -3.34
C ASN A 48 6.99 12.42 -2.64
N ASN A 49 7.00 12.17 -1.33
CA ASN A 49 8.23 12.06 -0.54
C ASN A 49 8.52 10.62 -0.04
N MET A 50 7.60 9.68 -0.23
CA MET A 50 7.76 8.30 0.24
C MET A 50 8.98 7.61 -0.37
N ILE A 51 9.21 7.78 -1.68
CA ILE A 51 10.31 7.13 -2.40
C ILE A 51 11.70 7.45 -1.79
N ASN A 52 11.85 8.63 -1.21
CA ASN A 52 13.10 9.05 -0.57
C ASN A 52 13.20 8.61 0.90
N LYS A 53 12.13 8.07 1.46
CA LYS A 53 12.03 7.73 2.87
C LYS A 53 12.07 6.23 3.11
N VAL A 54 11.37 5.46 2.30
CA VAL A 54 11.26 4.02 2.44
C VAL A 54 12.56 3.33 2.03
N LYS A 55 12.99 2.34 2.81
CA LYS A 55 14.14 1.48 2.52
C LYS A 55 13.66 0.09 2.14
N ILE A 56 14.43 -0.63 1.36
CA ILE A 56 14.11 -1.97 0.85
C ILE A 56 13.68 -2.94 1.97
N GLY A 57 14.29 -2.87 3.15
CA GLY A 57 13.97 -3.75 4.29
C GLY A 57 12.86 -3.28 5.22
N ASP A 58 12.20 -2.15 4.91
CA ASP A 58 11.15 -1.62 5.78
C ASP A 58 9.89 -2.49 5.72
N SER A 59 9.29 -2.74 6.89
CA SER A 59 8.04 -3.47 7.04
C SER A 59 6.84 -2.66 6.52
N PHE A 60 5.69 -3.32 6.35
CA PHE A 60 4.43 -2.64 6.07
C PHE A 60 4.11 -1.57 7.10
N SER A 61 4.20 -1.94 8.39
CA SER A 61 3.94 -1.02 9.51
C SER A 61 4.85 0.21 9.49
N ALA A 62 6.14 0.05 9.18
CA ALA A 62 7.08 1.17 9.06
C ALA A 62 6.72 2.07 7.88
N THR A 63 6.34 1.50 6.73
CA THR A 63 5.94 2.24 5.53
C THR A 63 4.72 3.13 5.82
N ILE A 64 3.67 2.58 6.43
CA ILE A 64 2.47 3.32 6.81
C ILE A 64 2.80 4.40 7.85
N LYS A 65 3.66 4.09 8.83
CA LYS A 65 4.07 5.07 9.84
C LYS A 65 4.80 6.27 9.23
N TYR A 66 5.68 6.04 8.25
CA TYR A 66 6.37 7.14 7.56
C TYR A 66 5.38 8.07 6.86
N GLN A 67 4.40 7.53 6.18
CA GLN A 67 3.39 8.31 5.47
C GLN A 67 2.56 9.17 6.44
N ILE A 68 2.09 8.59 7.55
CA ILE A 68 1.34 9.32 8.59
C ILE A 68 2.21 10.41 9.23
N VAL A 69 3.45 10.10 9.59
CA VAL A 69 4.39 11.10 10.16
C VAL A 69 4.58 12.28 9.23
N MET A 70 4.70 12.04 7.92
CA MET A 70 4.85 13.12 6.94
C MET A 70 3.58 13.95 6.79
N GLN A 71 2.40 13.33 6.76
CA GLN A 71 1.11 14.03 6.73
C GLN A 71 0.95 14.92 7.95
N ILE A 72 1.08 14.37 9.15
CA ILE A 72 0.93 15.12 10.41
C ILE A 72 1.97 16.25 10.50
N LYS A 73 3.22 15.99 10.13
CA LYS A 73 4.27 17.02 10.10
C LYS A 73 3.94 18.15 9.12
N TYR A 74 3.42 17.83 7.94
CA TYR A 74 2.96 18.83 6.98
C TYR A 74 1.87 19.73 7.58
N LEU A 75 0.83 19.13 8.16
CA LEU A 75 -0.29 19.83 8.78
C LEU A 75 0.16 20.77 9.91
N VAL A 76 1.08 20.30 10.76
CA VAL A 76 1.66 21.14 11.84
C VAL A 76 2.50 22.29 11.26
N ASN A 77 3.33 22.05 10.26
CA ASN A 77 4.15 23.09 9.63
C ASN A 77 3.32 24.17 8.93
N LYS A 78 2.19 23.78 8.33
CA LYS A 78 1.21 24.68 7.73
C LYS A 78 0.32 25.39 8.75
N LYS A 79 0.46 25.08 10.05
CA LYS A 79 -0.38 25.57 11.15
C LYS A 79 -1.87 25.17 11.01
N TYR A 80 -2.16 24.12 10.26
CA TYR A 80 -3.49 23.51 10.17
C TYR A 80 -3.79 22.65 11.38
N LEU A 81 -2.75 22.10 12.02
CA LEU A 81 -2.85 21.27 13.20
C LEU A 81 -1.94 21.77 14.31
N HIS A 82 -2.43 21.80 15.55
CA HIS A 82 -1.62 22.20 16.71
C HIS A 82 -0.56 21.13 17.02
N HIS A 83 0.67 21.55 17.29
CA HIS A 83 1.83 20.65 17.49
C HIS A 83 1.65 19.66 18.64
N SER A 84 0.89 20.01 19.69
CA SER A 84 0.65 19.14 20.84
C SER A 84 -0.13 17.86 20.52
N LEU A 85 -0.85 17.84 19.38
CA LEU A 85 -1.63 16.69 18.94
C LEU A 85 -0.79 15.69 18.13
N LYS A 86 0.40 16.10 17.69
CA LYS A 86 1.23 15.37 16.72
C LYS A 86 1.47 13.91 17.10
N ASP A 87 2.03 13.66 18.28
CA ASP A 87 2.50 12.32 18.65
C ASP A 87 1.31 11.39 18.95
N ASN A 88 0.28 11.91 19.63
CA ASN A 88 -0.93 11.15 19.92
C ASN A 88 -1.68 10.75 18.65
N LEU A 89 -1.91 11.68 17.72
CA LEU A 89 -2.58 11.39 16.45
C LEU A 89 -1.76 10.44 15.58
N THR A 90 -0.45 10.66 15.47
CA THR A 90 0.42 9.76 14.71
C THR A 90 0.28 8.32 15.19
N GLU A 91 0.32 8.09 16.48
CA GLU A 91 0.26 6.75 17.05
C GLU A 91 -1.13 6.10 16.90
N ASN A 92 -2.20 6.87 17.15
CA ASN A 92 -3.57 6.36 17.07
C ASN A 92 -3.97 6.03 15.62
N ILE A 93 -3.67 6.93 14.68
CA ILE A 93 -3.94 6.71 13.25
C ILE A 93 -3.16 5.49 12.77
N HIS A 94 -1.87 5.38 13.12
CA HIS A 94 -1.04 4.24 12.74
C HIS A 94 -1.61 2.92 13.26
N LYS A 95 -1.91 2.83 14.55
CA LYS A 95 -2.48 1.61 15.15
C LYS A 95 -3.78 1.20 14.46
N ARG A 96 -4.65 2.16 14.19
CA ARG A 96 -5.93 1.89 13.53
C ARG A 96 -5.72 1.37 12.11
N CYS A 97 -4.90 2.03 11.30
CA CYS A 97 -4.60 1.58 9.94
C CYS A 97 -4.02 0.16 9.92
N ILE A 98 -3.09 -0.15 10.83
CA ILE A 98 -2.49 -1.48 10.89
C ILE A 98 -3.52 -2.54 11.31
N SER A 99 -4.37 -2.25 12.32
CA SER A 99 -5.43 -3.18 12.76
C SER A 99 -6.38 -3.52 11.61
N ASP A 100 -6.87 -2.49 10.91
CA ASP A 100 -7.82 -2.67 9.80
C ASP A 100 -7.21 -3.49 8.65
N VAL A 101 -5.94 -3.23 8.33
CA VAL A 101 -5.25 -4.00 7.29
C VAL A 101 -5.04 -5.45 7.71
N LEU A 102 -4.64 -5.72 8.95
CA LEU A 102 -4.43 -7.08 9.41
C LEU A 102 -5.72 -7.91 9.40
N GLU A 103 -6.86 -7.30 9.77
CA GLU A 103 -8.18 -7.94 9.68
C GLU A 103 -8.53 -8.29 8.22
N ASN A 104 -8.28 -7.37 7.28
CA ASN A 104 -8.51 -7.62 5.86
C ASN A 104 -7.56 -8.71 5.31
N ILE A 105 -6.29 -8.69 5.69
CA ILE A 105 -5.28 -9.66 5.24
C ILE A 105 -5.64 -11.10 5.64
N GLU A 106 -6.32 -11.33 6.75
CA GLU A 106 -6.81 -12.66 7.12
C GLU A 106 -7.83 -13.20 6.11
N ILE A 107 -8.70 -12.34 5.58
CA ILE A 107 -9.68 -12.70 4.55
C ILE A 107 -8.98 -12.94 3.22
N VAL A 108 -8.13 -12.01 2.82
CA VAL A 108 -7.34 -12.07 1.56
C VAL A 108 -6.48 -13.35 1.51
N ASN A 109 -5.82 -13.70 2.62
CA ASN A 109 -5.00 -14.90 2.70
C ASN A 109 -5.82 -16.17 2.39
N LYS A 110 -7.05 -16.29 2.93
CA LYS A 110 -7.93 -17.42 2.66
C LYS A 110 -8.35 -17.48 1.18
N ILE A 111 -8.62 -16.32 0.56
CA ILE A 111 -9.00 -16.22 -0.85
C ILE A 111 -7.81 -16.61 -1.74
N LEU A 112 -6.65 -15.99 -1.53
CA LEU A 112 -5.44 -16.26 -2.31
C LEU A 112 -4.99 -17.72 -2.17
N SER A 113 -5.09 -18.31 -0.98
CA SER A 113 -4.76 -19.73 -0.77
C SER A 113 -5.64 -20.67 -1.61
N LYS A 114 -6.92 -20.36 -1.80
CA LYS A 114 -7.79 -21.10 -2.70
C LYS A 114 -7.43 -20.87 -4.16
N LEU A 115 -7.23 -19.64 -4.57
CA LEU A 115 -6.87 -19.30 -5.96
C LEU A 115 -5.55 -19.95 -6.38
N LYS A 116 -4.57 -20.00 -5.49
CA LYS A 116 -3.26 -20.62 -5.75
C LYS A 116 -3.34 -22.11 -6.09
N THR A 117 -4.41 -22.80 -5.72
CA THR A 117 -4.58 -24.23 -6.10
C THR A 117 -4.89 -24.42 -7.59
N GLU A 118 -5.34 -23.36 -8.29
CA GLU A 118 -5.80 -23.44 -9.67
C GLU A 118 -5.05 -22.47 -10.60
N TYR A 119 -4.49 -21.38 -10.05
CA TYR A 119 -3.88 -20.30 -10.80
C TYR A 119 -2.49 -19.96 -10.31
N LEU A 120 -1.63 -19.49 -11.24
CA LEU A 120 -0.43 -18.74 -10.88
C LEU A 120 -0.86 -17.35 -10.41
N LEU A 121 -0.29 -16.90 -9.30
CA LEU A 121 -0.65 -15.61 -8.72
C LEU A 121 0.53 -14.64 -8.80
N GLY A 122 0.26 -13.40 -9.24
CA GLY A 122 1.26 -12.34 -9.29
C GLY A 122 0.77 -11.05 -8.67
N VAL A 123 1.70 -10.23 -8.17
CA VAL A 123 1.44 -8.86 -7.74
C VAL A 123 2.16 -7.89 -8.64
N VAL A 124 1.46 -6.84 -9.12
CA VAL A 124 2.03 -5.74 -9.91
C VAL A 124 1.63 -4.43 -9.26
N SER A 125 2.55 -3.77 -8.55
CA SER A 125 2.24 -2.58 -7.77
C SER A 125 3.17 -1.41 -8.06
N ASN A 126 2.58 -0.20 -8.07
CA ASN A 126 3.35 1.02 -7.94
C ASN A 126 3.75 1.16 -6.46
N PHE A 127 4.98 0.74 -6.14
CA PHE A 127 5.44 0.67 -4.76
C PHE A 127 6.83 1.30 -4.58
N TYR A 128 7.37 1.27 -3.37
CA TYR A 128 8.53 2.08 -2.97
C TYR A 128 9.86 1.30 -2.93
N GLY A 129 9.91 0.08 -3.50
CA GLY A 129 11.10 -0.77 -3.52
C GLY A 129 11.15 -1.81 -2.40
N ASN A 130 10.18 -1.83 -1.49
CA ASN A 130 10.13 -2.75 -0.36
C ASN A 130 8.96 -3.74 -0.40
N LEU A 131 8.31 -3.90 -1.55
CA LEU A 131 7.12 -4.78 -1.69
C LEU A 131 7.39 -6.21 -1.22
N ASP A 132 8.57 -6.76 -1.48
CA ASP A 132 8.97 -8.10 -1.03
C ASP A 132 8.89 -8.24 0.50
N PHE A 133 9.44 -7.27 1.23
CA PHE A 133 9.42 -7.25 2.68
C PHE A 133 8.03 -7.01 3.24
N VAL A 134 7.24 -6.17 2.58
CA VAL A 134 5.84 -5.93 2.92
C VAL A 134 5.00 -7.20 2.78
N LEU A 135 5.10 -7.91 1.66
CA LEU A 135 4.38 -9.17 1.44
C LEU A 135 4.80 -10.25 2.46
N LYS A 136 6.10 -10.29 2.82
CA LYS A 136 6.60 -11.20 3.87
C LYS A 136 6.04 -10.84 5.25
N ASP A 137 6.05 -9.56 5.62
CA ASP A 137 5.53 -9.04 6.89
C ASP A 137 4.04 -9.39 7.07
N LEU A 138 3.26 -9.26 6.00
CA LEU A 138 1.84 -9.61 5.95
C LEU A 138 1.55 -11.11 5.71
N ARG A 139 2.58 -11.96 5.64
CA ARG A 139 2.47 -13.41 5.37
C ARG A 139 1.78 -13.76 4.06
N LEU A 140 1.90 -12.91 3.07
CA LEU A 140 1.34 -13.10 1.73
C LEU A 140 2.38 -13.56 0.70
N LYS A 141 3.69 -13.40 0.98
CA LYS A 141 4.76 -13.62 0.02
C LYS A 141 4.69 -15.01 -0.64
N ASP A 142 4.51 -16.06 0.15
CA ASP A 142 4.54 -17.44 -0.32
C ASP A 142 3.27 -17.85 -1.13
N LEU A 143 2.27 -16.98 -1.17
CA LEU A 143 1.08 -17.15 -1.99
C LEU A 143 1.28 -16.67 -3.44
N PHE A 144 2.30 -15.87 -3.70
CA PHE A 144 2.57 -15.34 -5.03
C PHE A 144 3.75 -16.04 -5.70
N ASP A 145 3.61 -16.31 -6.99
CA ASP A 145 4.68 -16.86 -7.83
C ASP A 145 5.62 -15.76 -8.31
N ILE A 146 5.08 -14.56 -8.50
CA ILE A 146 5.86 -13.35 -8.82
C ILE A 146 5.31 -12.12 -8.08
N PHE A 147 6.19 -11.13 -7.87
CA PHE A 147 5.81 -9.78 -7.49
C PHE A 147 6.69 -8.75 -8.20
N ILE A 148 6.04 -7.70 -8.71
CA ILE A 148 6.65 -6.62 -9.47
C ILE A 148 6.46 -5.32 -8.68
N ASP A 149 7.58 -4.79 -8.18
CA ASP A 149 7.66 -3.45 -7.57
C ASP A 149 8.14 -2.47 -8.62
N SER A 150 7.34 -1.44 -8.93
CA SER A 150 7.63 -0.45 -9.96
C SER A 150 8.97 0.27 -9.77
N THR A 151 9.36 0.51 -8.51
CA THR A 151 10.65 1.15 -8.18
C THR A 151 11.82 0.26 -8.56
N LEU A 152 11.72 -1.05 -8.33
CA LEU A 152 12.79 -1.99 -8.64
C LEU A 152 12.94 -2.29 -10.12
N VAL A 153 11.82 -2.26 -10.88
CA VAL A 153 11.86 -2.51 -12.32
C VAL A 153 12.02 -1.24 -13.15
N GLY A 154 11.93 -0.05 -12.52
CA GLY A 154 12.08 1.24 -13.18
C GLY A 154 10.92 1.65 -14.10
N VAL A 155 9.78 0.94 -14.02
CA VAL A 155 8.57 1.18 -14.82
C VAL A 155 7.36 1.10 -13.90
N LYS A 156 6.39 2.02 -14.07
CA LYS A 156 5.18 2.08 -13.22
C LYS A 156 3.90 2.03 -14.04
N LYS A 157 2.81 1.55 -13.44
CA LYS A 157 1.45 1.69 -14.00
C LYS A 157 1.15 3.17 -14.25
N PRO A 158 0.54 3.59 -15.38
CA PRO A 158 -0.16 2.75 -16.36
C PRO A 158 0.70 2.29 -17.55
N ASP A 159 2.04 2.40 -17.54
CA ASP A 159 2.88 1.92 -18.64
C ASP A 159 2.69 0.39 -18.81
N PRO A 160 2.27 -0.09 -20.00
CA PRO A 160 2.04 -1.51 -20.24
C PRO A 160 3.28 -2.38 -20.08
N LYS A 161 4.47 -1.80 -20.14
CA LYS A 161 5.73 -2.50 -19.90
C LYS A 161 5.79 -3.21 -18.56
N ILE A 162 5.17 -2.65 -17.51
CA ILE A 162 5.20 -3.29 -16.18
C ILE A 162 4.46 -4.63 -16.20
N PHE A 163 3.35 -4.70 -16.94
CA PHE A 163 2.60 -5.94 -17.13
C PHE A 163 3.34 -6.93 -18.01
N GLN A 164 4.03 -6.46 -19.07
CA GLN A 164 4.86 -7.34 -19.89
C GLN A 164 5.97 -8.00 -19.06
N ILE A 165 6.64 -7.25 -18.18
CA ILE A 165 7.63 -7.81 -17.25
C ILE A 165 7.01 -8.88 -16.35
N ALA A 166 5.77 -8.67 -15.87
CA ALA A 166 5.06 -9.65 -15.06
C ALA A 166 4.76 -10.94 -15.85
N LEU A 167 4.23 -10.79 -17.07
CA LEU A 167 3.91 -11.91 -17.96
C LEU A 167 5.14 -12.74 -18.30
N ASP A 168 6.25 -12.08 -18.66
CA ASP A 168 7.52 -12.74 -18.98
C ASP A 168 8.06 -13.53 -17.78
N ARG A 169 7.96 -12.97 -16.56
CA ARG A 169 8.43 -13.64 -15.35
C ARG A 169 7.57 -14.81 -14.92
N ILE A 170 6.24 -14.71 -15.09
CA ILE A 170 5.30 -15.77 -14.69
C ILE A 170 5.16 -16.85 -15.79
N GLY A 171 5.62 -16.56 -17.02
CA GLY A 171 5.64 -17.50 -18.14
C GLY A 171 4.27 -17.71 -18.80
N VAL A 172 3.43 -16.69 -18.88
CA VAL A 172 2.11 -16.76 -19.51
C VAL A 172 1.92 -15.64 -20.52
N THR A 173 0.92 -15.79 -21.39
CA THR A 173 0.54 -14.81 -22.40
C THR A 173 -0.66 -13.95 -21.95
N PRO A 174 -0.86 -12.74 -22.50
CA PRO A 174 -1.98 -11.87 -22.11
C PRO A 174 -3.37 -12.56 -22.14
N PRO A 175 -3.72 -13.37 -23.18
CA PRO A 175 -5.02 -14.04 -23.20
C PRO A 175 -5.25 -15.05 -22.04
N ASP A 176 -4.17 -15.51 -21.43
CA ASP A 176 -4.23 -16.46 -20.32
C ASP A 176 -4.23 -15.80 -18.92
N THR A 177 -4.30 -14.46 -18.86
CA THR A 177 -4.13 -13.68 -17.64
C THR A 177 -5.30 -12.73 -17.39
N ILE A 178 -5.66 -12.57 -16.12
CA ILE A 178 -6.55 -11.50 -15.64
C ILE A 178 -5.77 -10.63 -14.70
#